data_c4105c1451dd0c8e691a84ef82dd2bcf
#
_entry.id   c4105c1451dd0c8e691a84ef82dd2bcf
#
_cell.length_a   1.000
_cell.length_b   1.000
_cell.length_c   1.000
_cell.angle_alpha   90.00
_cell.angle_beta   90.00
_cell.angle_gamma   90.00
#
_symmetry.space_group_name_H-M   'P 1'
#
loop_
_entity.id
_entity.type
_entity.pdbx_description
1 polymer ?
#
loop_
_entity_poly.entity_id
_entity_poly.type
_entity_poly.pdbx_seq_one_letter_code
_entity_poly.pdbx_strand_id
1 'polypeptide(L)'
;MTDNYKGIKVLDDESLPHLSMITPCYERQHFLPLMICNLKCFDYPQDKLTWVLYQDGKGGDMFESEEHLKDVRDKLYPIKLIYKYDPTTRKTIGEKRNYCIKKMNKNKFVAMMDSDDIYLPTYPRYAISELKLNKMGIVGSQSMLFTYPFKDYRMTAIACSEKRQIHEGCSVISMKHYNSTSGFQKTSQGEGIGLLDYCENRALNIDVTLCMVCVDHGENTICKEAFNKDNNGIDATLGGIHHKVLDAVLKHKFPEKFTTANQQESSPLDESQEVQPSHPPVDCSAEVI
;
A
#
# COMPACT_ATOMS: atom_id res chain seq x y z
N MET A 1 -5.93 -17.50 18.39
CA MET A 1 -5.91 -16.90 17.03
C MET A 1 -7.06 -15.92 16.76
N THR A 2 -8.15 -15.92 17.52
CA THR A 2 -9.34 -15.09 17.24
C THR A 2 -9.22 -13.61 17.61
N ASP A 3 -8.35 -13.25 18.55
CA ASP A 3 -8.24 -11.85 19.04
C ASP A 3 -7.70 -10.86 17.99
N ASN A 4 -6.83 -11.31 17.08
CA ASN A 4 -6.26 -10.46 16.04
C ASN A 4 -7.27 -10.01 14.98
N TYR A 5 -8.39 -10.70 14.84
CA TYR A 5 -9.40 -10.44 13.80
C TYR A 5 -10.69 -9.83 14.36
N LYS A 6 -10.66 -9.27 15.57
CA LYS A 6 -11.83 -8.60 16.20
C LYS A 6 -13.10 -9.47 16.20
N GLY A 7 -12.97 -10.77 16.37
CA GLY A 7 -14.09 -11.72 16.33
C GLY A 7 -14.60 -12.08 14.92
N ILE A 8 -14.00 -11.55 13.86
CA ILE A 8 -14.37 -11.87 12.48
C ILE A 8 -13.91 -13.29 12.12
N LYS A 9 -14.77 -14.04 11.47
CA LYS A 9 -14.46 -15.40 11.00
C LYS A 9 -13.48 -15.33 9.83
N VAL A 10 -12.34 -16.00 9.97
CA VAL A 10 -11.34 -16.15 8.89
C VAL A 10 -11.14 -17.63 8.55
N LEU A 11 -10.61 -17.89 7.35
CA LEU A 11 -10.27 -19.24 6.88
C LEU A 11 -9.04 -19.77 7.63
N ASP A 12 -9.04 -21.07 7.90
CA ASP A 12 -7.87 -21.80 8.39
C ASP A 12 -6.81 -21.94 7.30
N ASP A 13 -5.59 -22.35 7.67
CA ASP A 13 -4.45 -22.47 6.78
C ASP A 13 -4.69 -23.40 5.60
N GLU A 14 -5.44 -24.48 5.82
CA GLU A 14 -5.73 -25.48 4.78
C GLU A 14 -6.68 -24.92 3.71
N SER A 15 -7.68 -24.15 4.14
CA SER A 15 -8.71 -23.54 3.28
C SER A 15 -8.22 -22.30 2.54
N LEU A 16 -7.11 -21.68 2.97
CA LEU A 16 -6.50 -20.53 2.29
C LEU A 16 -5.94 -20.93 0.93
N PRO A 17 -6.24 -20.18 -0.15
CA PRO A 17 -5.70 -20.44 -1.48
C PRO A 17 -4.27 -19.91 -1.65
N HIS A 18 -3.60 -20.30 -2.74
CA HIS A 18 -2.43 -19.57 -3.21
C HIS A 18 -2.81 -18.15 -3.63
N LEU A 19 -2.03 -17.16 -3.17
CA LEU A 19 -2.29 -15.74 -3.33
C LEU A 19 -1.04 -15.03 -3.90
N SER A 20 -1.25 -14.17 -4.91
CA SER A 20 -0.19 -13.28 -5.40
C SER A 20 -0.32 -11.90 -4.79
N MET A 21 0.74 -11.42 -4.15
CA MET A 21 0.91 -10.04 -3.71
C MET A 21 1.51 -9.23 -4.86
N ILE A 22 0.79 -8.22 -5.37
CA ILE A 22 1.17 -7.44 -6.56
C ILE A 22 1.77 -6.11 -6.12
N THR A 23 3.03 -5.86 -6.47
CA THR A 23 3.74 -4.63 -6.11
C THR A 23 4.26 -3.91 -7.37
N PRO A 24 3.57 -2.85 -7.84
CA PRO A 24 4.08 -1.97 -8.87
C PRO A 24 5.09 -0.98 -8.27
N CYS A 25 6.30 -0.88 -8.83
CA CYS A 25 7.35 0.01 -8.34
C CYS A 25 7.84 1.01 -9.40
N TYR A 26 8.30 2.16 -8.91
CA TYR A 26 9.10 3.14 -9.64
C TYR A 26 9.96 3.92 -8.64
N GLU A 27 11.29 3.78 -8.71
CA GLU A 27 12.25 4.46 -7.83
C GLU A 27 11.96 4.24 -6.32
N ARG A 28 11.69 2.98 -5.94
CA ARG A 28 11.31 2.59 -4.57
C ARG A 28 12.28 1.59 -3.93
N GLN A 29 13.55 1.56 -4.41
CA GLN A 29 14.58 0.62 -3.92
C GLN A 29 14.77 0.72 -2.40
N HIS A 30 14.76 1.93 -1.86
CA HIS A 30 14.91 2.19 -0.42
C HIS A 30 13.79 1.61 0.44
N PHE A 31 12.60 1.35 -0.12
CA PHE A 31 11.50 0.68 0.58
C PHE A 31 11.56 -0.85 0.53
N LEU A 32 12.57 -1.44 -0.13
CA LEU A 32 12.70 -2.91 -0.18
C LEU A 32 12.65 -3.57 1.21
N PRO A 33 13.31 -3.04 2.27
CA PRO A 33 13.21 -3.60 3.62
C PRO A 33 11.77 -3.59 4.17
N LEU A 34 10.98 -2.54 3.90
CA LEU A 34 9.58 -2.45 4.33
C LEU A 34 8.71 -3.49 3.59
N MET A 35 8.88 -3.64 2.27
CA MET A 35 8.17 -4.64 1.48
C MET A 35 8.44 -6.07 2.00
N ILE A 36 9.70 -6.38 2.30
CA ILE A 36 10.09 -7.68 2.88
C ILE A 36 9.49 -7.86 4.28
N CYS A 37 9.50 -6.81 5.11
CA CYS A 37 8.87 -6.83 6.44
C CYS A 37 7.38 -7.14 6.35
N ASN A 38 6.64 -6.46 5.48
CA ASN A 38 5.22 -6.73 5.24
C ASN A 38 4.99 -8.21 4.94
N LEU A 39 5.70 -8.76 3.94
CA LEU A 39 5.55 -10.16 3.51
C LEU A 39 5.85 -11.17 4.61
N LYS A 40 6.92 -10.95 5.39
CA LYS A 40 7.34 -11.86 6.47
C LYS A 40 6.43 -11.80 7.68
N CYS A 41 5.72 -10.69 7.88
CA CYS A 41 4.80 -10.50 9.00
C CYS A 41 3.39 -11.02 8.73
N PHE A 42 3.02 -11.34 7.49
CA PHE A 42 1.67 -11.80 7.18
C PHE A 42 1.30 -13.08 7.90
N ASP A 43 0.14 -13.07 8.55
CA ASP A 43 -0.54 -14.26 9.07
C ASP A 43 -1.16 -15.02 7.89
N TYR A 44 -0.31 -15.68 7.13
CA TYR A 44 -0.66 -16.47 5.95
C TYR A 44 0.39 -17.58 5.74
N PRO A 45 -0.01 -18.80 5.33
CA PRO A 45 0.98 -19.83 4.98
C PRO A 45 1.94 -19.30 3.90
N GLN A 46 3.22 -19.15 4.28
CA GLN A 46 4.21 -18.48 3.44
C GLN A 46 4.47 -19.21 2.12
N ASP A 47 4.33 -20.53 2.10
CA ASP A 47 4.42 -21.37 0.90
C ASP A 47 3.26 -21.16 -0.09
N LYS A 48 2.16 -20.58 0.37
CA LYS A 48 1.01 -20.19 -0.45
C LYS A 48 1.10 -18.74 -0.97
N LEU A 49 2.13 -17.98 -0.58
CA LEU A 49 2.34 -16.61 -1.05
C LEU A 49 3.29 -16.58 -2.26
N THR A 50 2.95 -15.73 -3.22
CA THR A 50 3.81 -15.35 -4.33
C THR A 50 3.90 -13.83 -4.38
N TRP A 51 5.10 -13.29 -4.23
CA TRP A 51 5.33 -11.87 -4.44
C TRP A 51 5.64 -11.58 -5.90
N VAL A 52 4.80 -10.76 -6.55
CA VAL A 52 4.96 -10.32 -7.94
C VAL A 52 5.40 -8.86 -7.91
N LEU A 53 6.69 -8.63 -8.11
CA LEU A 53 7.33 -7.32 -8.08
C LEU A 53 7.69 -6.88 -9.49
N TYR A 54 7.19 -5.72 -9.88
CA TYR A 54 7.48 -5.12 -11.19
C TYR A 54 8.00 -3.70 -11.01
N GLN A 55 9.20 -3.45 -11.51
CA GLN A 55 9.82 -2.13 -11.55
C GLN A 55 10.04 -1.68 -12.98
N ASP A 56 9.84 -0.40 -13.26
CA ASP A 56 10.07 0.17 -14.58
C ASP A 56 10.76 1.54 -14.52
N GLY A 57 11.15 2.02 -15.72
CA GLY A 57 11.76 3.32 -15.90
C GLY A 57 13.26 3.35 -15.64
N LYS A 58 13.86 4.53 -15.79
CA LYS A 58 15.31 4.72 -15.74
C LYS A 58 15.88 4.88 -14.31
N GLY A 59 15.05 4.80 -13.29
CA GLY A 59 15.43 4.99 -11.88
C GLY A 59 16.27 3.85 -11.28
N GLY A 60 16.71 2.88 -12.10
CA GLY A 60 17.54 1.76 -11.67
C GLY A 60 16.76 0.49 -11.35
N ASP A 61 17.48 -0.62 -11.27
CA ASP A 61 16.94 -1.92 -10.86
C ASP A 61 16.59 -1.90 -9.36
N MET A 62 15.62 -2.73 -8.93
CA MET A 62 15.30 -2.92 -7.51
C MET A 62 16.47 -3.58 -6.76
N PHE A 63 17.21 -4.41 -7.44
CA PHE A 63 18.33 -5.18 -6.89
C PHE A 63 19.65 -4.71 -7.51
N GLU A 64 20.64 -4.49 -6.67
CA GLU A 64 21.98 -4.01 -7.08
C GLU A 64 22.72 -5.02 -7.96
N SER A 65 22.41 -6.32 -7.78
CA SER A 65 23.03 -7.43 -8.50
C SER A 65 22.14 -8.68 -8.49
N GLU A 66 22.46 -9.66 -9.32
CA GLU A 66 21.84 -10.99 -9.31
C GLU A 66 22.06 -11.72 -7.96
N GLU A 67 23.20 -11.48 -7.31
CA GLU A 67 23.52 -12.03 -5.99
C GLU A 67 22.59 -11.41 -4.93
N HIS A 68 22.40 -10.09 -4.96
CA HIS A 68 21.43 -9.41 -4.07
C HIS A 68 20.00 -9.95 -4.28
N LEU A 69 19.59 -10.14 -5.54
CA LEU A 69 18.27 -10.73 -5.85
C LEU A 69 18.17 -12.17 -5.28
N LYS A 70 19.25 -12.95 -5.40
CA LYS A 70 19.29 -14.31 -4.83
C LYS A 70 19.19 -14.30 -3.31
N ASP A 71 19.94 -13.43 -2.63
CA ASP A 71 19.89 -13.28 -1.18
C ASP A 71 18.49 -12.90 -0.69
N VAL A 72 17.79 -12.03 -1.41
CA VAL A 72 16.40 -11.66 -1.07
C VAL A 72 15.47 -12.85 -1.29
N ARG A 73 15.64 -13.64 -2.35
CA ARG A 73 14.86 -14.87 -2.56
C ARG A 73 15.08 -15.88 -1.42
N ASP A 74 16.31 -16.06 -1.00
CA ASP A 74 16.68 -16.98 0.08
C ASP A 74 16.08 -16.51 1.42
N LYS A 75 16.13 -15.21 1.71
CA LYS A 75 15.49 -14.60 2.90
C LYS A 75 13.96 -14.71 2.90
N LEU A 76 13.33 -14.66 1.73
CA LEU A 76 11.89 -14.76 1.59
C LEU A 76 11.38 -16.21 1.62
N TYR A 77 12.20 -17.20 1.35
CA TYR A 77 11.77 -18.59 1.32
C TYR A 77 10.91 -18.96 2.54
N PRO A 78 9.77 -19.65 2.36
CA PRO A 78 9.22 -20.26 1.15
C PRO A 78 8.33 -19.36 0.27
N ILE A 79 8.23 -18.06 0.54
CA ILE A 79 7.51 -17.10 -0.32
C ILE A 79 8.20 -17.04 -1.68
N LYS A 80 7.45 -17.24 -2.76
CA LYS A 80 8.01 -17.19 -4.12
C LYS A 80 8.09 -15.75 -4.62
N LEU A 81 9.31 -15.28 -5.01
CA LEU A 81 9.49 -13.99 -5.68
C LEU A 81 9.52 -14.15 -7.20
N ILE A 82 8.58 -13.48 -7.89
CA ILE A 82 8.57 -13.27 -9.34
C ILE A 82 8.88 -11.81 -9.58
N TYR A 83 10.05 -11.53 -10.13
CA TYR A 83 10.53 -10.17 -10.35
C TYR A 83 10.74 -9.87 -11.83
N LYS A 84 10.45 -8.63 -12.22
CA LYS A 84 10.82 -8.07 -13.53
C LYS A 84 11.17 -6.60 -13.41
N TYR A 85 12.30 -6.22 -14.00
CA TYR A 85 12.68 -4.85 -14.28
C TYR A 85 12.53 -4.54 -15.78
N ASP A 86 11.98 -3.37 -16.11
CA ASP A 86 11.83 -2.85 -17.47
C ASP A 86 12.39 -1.41 -17.54
N PRO A 87 13.66 -1.22 -17.94
CA PRO A 87 14.29 0.10 -17.98
C PRO A 87 13.79 0.97 -19.12
N THR A 88 13.02 0.44 -20.07
CA THR A 88 12.74 1.10 -21.34
C THR A 88 11.61 2.10 -21.27
N THR A 89 10.57 1.83 -20.48
CA THR A 89 9.33 2.61 -20.51
C THR A 89 8.75 2.75 -19.11
N ARG A 90 8.47 3.99 -18.69
CA ARG A 90 7.67 4.23 -17.49
C ARG A 90 6.18 4.07 -17.82
N LYS A 91 5.51 3.18 -17.09
CA LYS A 91 4.07 2.91 -17.20
C LYS A 91 3.32 3.59 -16.05
N THR A 92 2.05 3.83 -16.25
CA THR A 92 1.13 4.23 -15.18
C THR A 92 0.97 3.10 -14.16
N ILE A 93 0.48 3.40 -12.94
CA ILE A 93 0.25 2.39 -11.90
C ILE A 93 -0.72 1.32 -12.39
N GLY A 94 -1.82 1.72 -13.03
CA GLY A 94 -2.80 0.77 -13.58
C GLY A 94 -2.23 -0.13 -14.67
N GLU A 95 -1.38 0.39 -15.55
CA GLU A 95 -0.68 -0.44 -16.56
C GLU A 95 0.26 -1.45 -15.92
N LYS A 96 0.99 -1.06 -14.85
CA LYS A 96 1.87 -1.97 -14.10
C LYS A 96 1.07 -3.07 -13.41
N ARG A 97 -0.03 -2.73 -12.71
CA ARG A 97 -0.92 -3.69 -12.07
C ARG A 97 -1.49 -4.69 -13.09
N ASN A 98 -1.97 -4.18 -14.24
CA ASN A 98 -2.43 -5.04 -15.35
C ASN A 98 -1.31 -5.96 -15.87
N TYR A 99 -0.09 -5.43 -16.02
CA TYR A 99 1.05 -6.23 -16.47
C TYR A 99 1.38 -7.35 -15.49
N CYS A 100 1.49 -7.04 -14.20
CA CYS A 100 1.72 -8.02 -13.14
C CYS A 100 0.66 -9.13 -13.18
N ILE A 101 -0.61 -8.75 -13.27
CA ILE A 101 -1.73 -9.70 -13.28
C ILE A 101 -1.75 -10.56 -14.56
N LYS A 102 -1.66 -9.94 -15.73
CA LYS A 102 -1.82 -10.65 -17.02
C LYS A 102 -0.58 -11.44 -17.43
N LYS A 103 0.62 -10.98 -17.06
CA LYS A 103 1.87 -11.52 -17.58
C LYS A 103 2.69 -12.29 -16.53
N MET A 104 2.60 -11.91 -15.26
CA MET A 104 3.46 -12.47 -14.21
C MET A 104 2.70 -13.36 -13.23
N ASN A 105 1.43 -13.05 -12.94
CA ASN A 105 0.61 -13.82 -12.00
C ASN A 105 0.25 -15.21 -12.55
N LYS A 106 0.25 -16.21 -11.65
CA LYS A 106 -0.18 -17.60 -11.93
C LYS A 106 -1.29 -18.10 -11.00
N ASN A 107 -1.62 -17.32 -9.97
CA ASN A 107 -2.60 -17.70 -8.96
C ASN A 107 -4.02 -17.23 -9.34
N LYS A 108 -5.04 -17.84 -8.71
CA LYS A 108 -6.45 -17.51 -8.93
C LYS A 108 -6.89 -16.24 -8.20
N PHE A 109 -6.10 -15.77 -7.25
CA PHE A 109 -6.36 -14.59 -6.43
C PHE A 109 -5.14 -13.69 -6.42
N VAL A 110 -5.37 -12.39 -6.45
CA VAL A 110 -4.34 -11.35 -6.35
C VAL A 110 -4.72 -10.36 -5.28
N ALA A 111 -3.75 -9.92 -4.50
CA ALA A 111 -3.86 -8.85 -3.53
C ALA A 111 -2.91 -7.73 -3.91
N MET A 112 -3.34 -6.49 -3.77
CA MET A 112 -2.46 -5.34 -4.00
C MET A 112 -1.58 -5.12 -2.77
N MET A 113 -0.32 -4.74 -3.03
CA MET A 113 0.64 -4.35 -2.02
C MET A 113 1.54 -3.26 -2.62
N ASP A 114 1.23 -1.99 -2.35
CA ASP A 114 2.04 -0.88 -2.81
C ASP A 114 3.40 -0.88 -2.09
N SER A 115 4.41 -0.30 -2.71
CA SER A 115 5.81 -0.47 -2.30
C SER A 115 6.21 0.30 -1.04
N ASP A 116 5.47 1.35 -0.73
CA ASP A 116 5.80 2.39 0.25
C ASP A 116 4.79 2.49 1.41
N ASP A 117 3.84 1.55 1.48
CA ASP A 117 2.82 1.49 2.52
C ASP A 117 3.04 0.30 3.49
N ILE A 118 2.45 0.41 4.67
CA ILE A 118 2.46 -0.65 5.68
C ILE A 118 1.25 -1.54 5.49
N TYR A 119 1.50 -2.85 5.39
CA TYR A 119 0.46 -3.87 5.35
C TYR A 119 0.46 -4.66 6.65
N LEU A 120 -0.70 -4.68 7.30
CA LEU A 120 -0.85 -5.33 8.60
C LEU A 120 -0.80 -6.86 8.47
N PRO A 121 -0.32 -7.57 9.49
CA PRO A 121 -0.22 -9.03 9.45
C PRO A 121 -1.52 -9.74 9.09
N THR A 122 -2.64 -9.18 9.47
CA THR A 122 -3.99 -9.71 9.25
C THR A 122 -4.48 -9.59 7.81
N TYR A 123 -3.92 -8.64 7.02
CA TYR A 123 -4.47 -8.24 5.73
C TYR A 123 -4.76 -9.39 4.77
N PRO A 124 -3.81 -10.25 4.37
CA PRO A 124 -4.08 -11.20 3.31
C PRO A 124 -5.08 -12.28 3.73
N ARG A 125 -5.01 -12.77 4.99
CA ARG A 125 -5.96 -13.77 5.50
C ARG A 125 -7.36 -13.19 5.62
N TYR A 126 -7.47 -12.00 6.22
CA TYR A 126 -8.73 -11.32 6.41
C TYR A 126 -9.42 -11.05 5.06
N ALA A 127 -8.75 -10.34 4.16
CA ALA A 127 -9.33 -9.92 2.89
C ALA A 127 -9.71 -11.11 1.99
N ILE A 128 -8.90 -12.18 1.92
CA ILE A 128 -9.23 -13.38 1.15
C ILE A 128 -10.38 -14.18 1.79
N SER A 129 -10.47 -14.17 3.13
CA SER A 129 -11.58 -14.81 3.83
C SER A 129 -12.90 -14.11 3.52
N GLU A 130 -12.92 -12.78 3.63
CA GLU A 130 -14.09 -11.97 3.27
C GLU A 130 -14.51 -12.21 1.82
N LEU A 131 -13.56 -12.22 0.89
CA LEU A 131 -13.85 -12.49 -0.53
C LEU A 131 -14.48 -13.87 -0.74
N LYS A 132 -13.92 -14.92 -0.11
CA LYS A 132 -14.38 -16.31 -0.33
C LYS A 132 -15.66 -16.63 0.42
N LEU A 133 -15.77 -16.25 1.70
CA LEU A 133 -16.94 -16.56 2.53
C LEU A 133 -18.20 -15.84 2.03
N ASN A 134 -18.03 -14.61 1.55
CA ASN A 134 -19.13 -13.81 0.98
C ASN A 134 -19.32 -14.00 -0.54
N LYS A 135 -18.52 -14.88 -1.17
CA LYS A 135 -18.59 -15.18 -2.63
C LYS A 135 -18.42 -13.93 -3.50
N MET A 136 -17.58 -13.00 -3.06
CA MET A 136 -17.34 -11.74 -3.74
C MET A 136 -16.31 -11.88 -4.87
N GLY A 137 -16.35 -10.97 -5.82
CA GLY A 137 -15.36 -10.89 -6.91
C GLY A 137 -14.14 -10.07 -6.52
N ILE A 138 -14.36 -9.01 -5.74
CA ILE A 138 -13.37 -8.07 -5.25
C ILE A 138 -13.76 -7.62 -3.84
N VAL A 139 -12.77 -7.40 -2.99
CA VAL A 139 -12.90 -6.73 -1.69
C VAL A 139 -11.85 -5.63 -1.57
N GLY A 140 -12.14 -4.62 -0.79
CA GLY A 140 -11.24 -3.51 -0.49
C GLY A 140 -11.91 -2.57 0.50
N SER A 141 -11.19 -1.59 1.03
CA SER A 141 -11.76 -0.68 2.01
C SER A 141 -12.22 0.64 1.37
N GLN A 142 -13.36 1.14 1.82
CA GLN A 142 -13.83 2.50 1.54
C GLN A 142 -13.19 3.54 2.47
N SER A 143 -12.47 3.09 3.50
CA SER A 143 -11.72 3.95 4.41
C SER A 143 -10.23 3.82 4.15
N MET A 144 -9.49 4.88 4.47
CA MET A 144 -8.03 4.92 4.38
C MET A 144 -7.47 5.40 5.70
N LEU A 145 -6.40 4.73 6.16
CA LEU A 145 -5.57 5.19 7.26
C LEU A 145 -4.28 5.76 6.71
N PHE A 146 -3.82 6.85 7.30
CA PHE A 146 -2.55 7.49 6.97
C PHE A 146 -1.66 7.60 8.20
N THR A 147 -0.36 7.54 8.00
CA THR A 147 0.63 7.94 8.99
C THR A 147 1.58 8.98 8.39
N TYR A 148 1.98 9.94 9.22
CA TYR A 148 2.84 11.07 8.85
C TYR A 148 4.15 10.98 9.64
N PRO A 149 5.17 10.25 9.14
CA PRO A 149 6.42 10.02 9.87
C PRO A 149 7.16 11.29 10.28
N PHE A 150 7.06 12.35 9.45
CA PHE A 150 7.71 13.65 9.73
C PHE A 150 6.88 14.55 10.67
N LYS A 151 5.77 14.03 11.22
CA LYS A 151 4.89 14.67 12.21
C LYS A 151 4.60 13.67 13.34
N ASP A 152 5.65 13.13 13.93
CA ASP A 152 5.64 12.18 15.05
C ASP A 152 4.75 10.97 14.85
N TYR A 153 4.69 10.48 13.59
CA TYR A 153 3.85 9.35 13.20
C TYR A 153 2.36 9.55 13.52
N ARG A 154 1.92 10.83 13.59
CA ARG A 154 0.50 11.14 13.70
C ARG A 154 -0.29 10.30 12.68
N MET A 155 -1.46 9.82 13.10
CA MET A 155 -2.35 9.07 12.22
C MET A 155 -3.63 9.83 11.96
N THR A 156 -4.18 9.65 10.76
CA THR A 156 -5.49 10.16 10.36
C THR A 156 -6.30 9.08 9.65
N ALA A 157 -7.61 9.25 9.63
CA ALA A 157 -8.52 8.38 8.91
C ALA A 157 -9.45 9.20 8.02
N ILE A 158 -9.70 8.72 6.81
CA ILE A 158 -10.73 9.25 5.94
C ILE A 158 -11.63 8.12 5.44
N ALA A 159 -12.88 8.47 5.09
CA ALA A 159 -13.79 7.57 4.40
C ALA A 159 -14.15 8.16 3.04
N CYS A 160 -14.18 7.32 2.01
CA CYS A 160 -14.69 7.72 0.70
C CYS A 160 -16.19 8.03 0.80
N SER A 161 -16.62 9.12 0.18
CA SER A 161 -18.01 9.60 0.24
C SER A 161 -18.98 8.74 -0.58
N GLU A 162 -18.48 7.99 -1.55
CA GLU A 162 -19.30 7.19 -2.46
C GLU A 162 -19.28 5.70 -2.10
N LYS A 163 -20.48 5.11 -2.05
CA LYS A 163 -20.70 3.71 -1.64
C LYS A 163 -19.98 2.65 -2.49
N ARG A 164 -19.40 3.01 -3.65
CA ARG A 164 -18.79 2.07 -4.60
C ARG A 164 -17.28 2.21 -4.72
N GLN A 165 -16.70 3.21 -4.09
CA GLN A 165 -15.26 3.41 -4.12
C GLN A 165 -14.59 2.50 -3.08
N ILE A 166 -13.57 1.78 -3.51
CA ILE A 166 -12.66 1.06 -2.62
C ILE A 166 -11.23 1.49 -2.95
N HIS A 167 -10.40 1.59 -1.93
CA HIS A 167 -8.99 1.89 -2.08
C HIS A 167 -8.27 0.74 -2.79
N GLU A 168 -7.63 1.00 -3.92
CA GLU A 168 -6.97 -0.01 -4.74
C GLU A 168 -5.83 -0.71 -4.01
N GLY A 169 -5.07 0.03 -3.18
CA GLY A 169 -3.90 -0.47 -2.45
C GLY A 169 -4.20 -1.60 -1.48
N CYS A 170 -5.44 -1.74 -0.98
CA CYS A 170 -5.85 -2.84 -0.11
C CYS A 170 -6.83 -3.82 -0.77
N SER A 171 -6.97 -3.81 -2.09
CA SER A 171 -7.91 -4.68 -2.76
C SER A 171 -7.38 -6.11 -2.95
N VAL A 172 -8.29 -7.08 -2.78
CA VAL A 172 -8.08 -8.48 -3.16
C VAL A 172 -9.11 -8.88 -4.20
N ILE A 173 -8.64 -9.50 -5.28
CA ILE A 173 -9.42 -9.71 -6.51
C ILE A 173 -9.31 -11.17 -6.93
N SER A 174 -10.45 -11.80 -7.28
CA SER A 174 -10.42 -13.09 -7.96
C SER A 174 -10.12 -12.91 -9.46
N MET A 175 -9.31 -13.78 -10.03
CA MET A 175 -9.00 -13.72 -11.47
C MET A 175 -10.26 -13.90 -12.35
N LYS A 176 -11.28 -14.61 -11.83
CA LYS A 176 -12.58 -14.71 -12.53
C LYS A 176 -13.22 -13.32 -12.66
N HIS A 177 -13.20 -12.52 -11.58
CA HIS A 177 -13.71 -11.17 -11.59
C HIS A 177 -12.87 -10.26 -12.48
N TYR A 178 -11.54 -10.23 -12.29
CA TYR A 178 -10.64 -9.44 -13.11
C TYR A 178 -10.86 -9.67 -14.62
N ASN A 179 -11.00 -10.93 -15.04
CA ASN A 179 -11.20 -11.29 -16.45
C ASN A 179 -12.59 -10.91 -16.98
N SER A 180 -13.57 -10.61 -16.12
CA SER A 180 -14.91 -10.14 -16.52
C SER A 180 -15.01 -8.60 -16.57
N THR A 181 -13.93 -7.89 -16.29
CA THR A 181 -13.84 -6.42 -16.28
C THR A 181 -12.83 -5.91 -17.31
N SER A 182 -12.76 -4.61 -17.49
CA SER A 182 -11.72 -3.96 -18.32
C SER A 182 -10.32 -3.99 -17.66
N GLY A 183 -10.24 -4.42 -16.40
CA GLY A 183 -9.04 -4.34 -15.58
C GLY A 183 -8.80 -2.93 -15.05
N PHE A 184 -7.58 -2.67 -14.57
CA PHE A 184 -7.20 -1.33 -14.13
C PHE A 184 -7.14 -0.35 -15.31
N GLN A 185 -7.62 0.88 -15.12
CA GLN A 185 -7.45 1.95 -16.10
C GLN A 185 -5.97 2.34 -16.25
N LYS A 186 -5.61 2.87 -17.41
CA LYS A 186 -4.22 3.28 -17.71
C LYS A 186 -3.91 4.66 -17.13
N THR A 187 -4.11 4.80 -15.82
CA THR A 187 -3.88 6.01 -15.04
C THR A 187 -3.02 5.68 -13.83
N SER A 188 -2.56 6.69 -13.10
CA SER A 188 -1.88 6.56 -11.81
C SER A 188 -2.72 7.07 -10.63
N GLN A 189 -3.98 7.38 -10.87
CA GLN A 189 -4.97 7.78 -9.87
C GLN A 189 -6.33 7.26 -10.31
N GLY A 190 -7.09 6.67 -9.38
CA GLY A 190 -8.41 6.11 -9.65
C GLY A 190 -8.40 4.96 -10.67
N GLU A 191 -7.29 4.28 -10.80
CA GLU A 191 -7.11 3.21 -11.78
C GLU A 191 -8.00 1.98 -11.54
N GLY A 192 -8.52 1.85 -10.31
CA GLY A 192 -9.40 0.74 -9.91
C GLY A 192 -10.85 0.85 -10.42
N ILE A 193 -11.28 2.00 -10.91
CA ILE A 193 -12.66 2.23 -11.38
C ILE A 193 -13.10 1.15 -12.38
N GLY A 194 -12.24 0.78 -13.33
CA GLY A 194 -12.56 -0.25 -14.31
C GLY A 194 -12.82 -1.66 -13.75
N LEU A 195 -12.45 -1.91 -12.49
CA LEU A 195 -12.77 -3.15 -11.77
C LEU A 195 -14.15 -3.12 -11.13
N LEU A 196 -14.71 -1.93 -10.92
CA LEU A 196 -15.96 -1.70 -10.21
C LEU A 196 -17.17 -1.47 -11.14
N ASP A 197 -16.95 -0.98 -12.37
CA ASP A 197 -17.98 -0.57 -13.32
C ASP A 197 -19.04 -1.68 -13.64
N TYR A 198 -18.69 -2.94 -13.42
CA TYR A 198 -19.57 -4.08 -13.66
C TYR A 198 -20.04 -4.79 -12.39
N CYS A 199 -19.94 -4.11 -11.22
CA CYS A 199 -19.96 -4.79 -9.92
C CYS A 199 -20.98 -4.29 -8.93
N GLU A 200 -22.19 -3.92 -9.37
CA GLU A 200 -23.21 -3.37 -8.44
C GLU A 200 -23.39 -4.19 -7.14
N ASN A 201 -23.04 -5.50 -7.14
CA ASN A 201 -23.18 -6.37 -5.97
C ASN A 201 -21.98 -7.32 -5.75
N ARG A 202 -20.78 -7.01 -6.27
CA ARG A 202 -19.62 -7.92 -6.21
C ARG A 202 -18.39 -7.35 -5.52
N ALA A 203 -18.45 -6.09 -5.09
CA ALA A 203 -17.42 -5.46 -4.28
C ALA A 203 -17.88 -5.42 -2.82
N LEU A 204 -17.04 -5.85 -1.89
CA LEU A 204 -17.30 -5.82 -0.46
C LEU A 204 -16.34 -4.85 0.23
N ASN A 205 -16.89 -3.94 1.02
CA ASN A 205 -16.12 -3.07 1.91
C ASN A 205 -15.60 -3.86 3.10
N ILE A 206 -14.29 -3.76 3.37
CA ILE A 206 -13.61 -4.41 4.49
C ILE A 206 -12.99 -3.38 5.44
N ASP A 207 -12.72 -3.81 6.69
CA ASP A 207 -12.13 -2.94 7.73
C ASP A 207 -10.66 -2.64 7.42
N VAL A 208 -10.34 -1.39 7.09
CA VAL A 208 -8.97 -0.95 6.78
C VAL A 208 -8.02 -1.15 7.97
N THR A 209 -8.52 -1.12 9.21
CA THR A 209 -7.71 -1.33 10.43
C THR A 209 -7.18 -2.75 10.58
N LEU A 210 -7.60 -3.67 9.72
CA LEU A 210 -7.05 -5.02 9.57
C LEU A 210 -6.23 -5.18 8.29
N CYS A 211 -6.08 -4.12 7.48
CA CYS A 211 -5.47 -4.19 6.16
C CYS A 211 -4.15 -3.42 6.05
N MET A 212 -4.20 -2.08 6.12
CA MET A 212 -3.04 -1.28 5.78
C MET A 212 -3.07 0.13 6.39
N VAL A 213 -1.90 0.76 6.40
CA VAL A 213 -1.72 2.18 6.70
C VAL A 213 -0.88 2.81 5.58
N CYS A 214 -1.44 3.82 4.92
CA CYS A 214 -0.73 4.60 3.92
C CYS A 214 0.32 5.50 4.58
N VAL A 215 1.53 5.54 4.02
CA VAL A 215 2.64 6.34 4.56
C VAL A 215 2.80 7.63 3.76
N ASP A 216 2.76 8.78 4.43
CA ASP A 216 3.17 10.06 3.84
C ASP A 216 4.67 10.25 4.01
N HIS A 217 5.44 9.94 2.97
CA HIS A 217 6.90 10.05 2.97
C HIS A 217 7.43 11.22 2.11
N GLY A 218 6.53 12.05 1.57
CA GLY A 218 6.88 13.25 0.82
C GLY A 218 7.29 13.03 -0.65
N GLU A 219 7.41 11.78 -1.10
CA GLU A 219 7.61 11.40 -2.53
C GLU A 219 6.43 10.58 -3.05
N ASN A 220 5.26 10.73 -2.46
CA ASN A 220 4.06 10.02 -2.87
C ASN A 220 3.53 10.53 -4.22
N THR A 221 2.89 9.65 -5.00
CA THR A 221 2.26 10.03 -6.28
C THR A 221 1.11 11.02 -6.06
N ILE A 222 0.41 10.91 -4.92
CA ILE A 222 -0.69 11.80 -4.50
C ILE A 222 -0.23 12.55 -3.26
N CYS A 223 -0.48 13.88 -3.22
CA CYS A 223 -0.24 14.68 -2.04
C CYS A 223 -1.16 14.23 -0.90
N LYS A 224 -0.60 13.64 0.16
CA LYS A 224 -1.35 13.14 1.32
C LYS A 224 -1.60 14.22 2.38
N GLU A 225 -0.96 15.38 2.27
CA GLU A 225 -1.10 16.49 3.22
C GLU A 225 -2.56 16.97 3.32
N ALA A 226 -3.32 16.93 2.24
CA ALA A 226 -4.74 17.28 2.24
C ALA A 226 -5.60 16.45 3.22
N PHE A 227 -5.13 15.25 3.59
CA PHE A 227 -5.80 14.35 4.53
C PHE A 227 -5.32 14.50 5.98
N ASN A 228 -4.29 15.33 6.22
CA ASN A 228 -3.75 15.64 7.54
C ASN A 228 -4.48 16.82 8.18
N LYS A 229 -5.79 16.68 8.41
CA LYS A 229 -6.62 17.69 9.04
C LYS A 229 -6.87 17.33 10.51
N ASP A 230 -7.10 18.33 11.35
CA ASP A 230 -7.29 18.12 12.80
C ASP A 230 -8.51 17.25 13.12
N ASN A 231 -9.59 17.40 12.35
CA ASN A 231 -10.79 16.58 12.50
C ASN A 231 -10.66 15.13 11.98
N ASN A 232 -9.57 14.81 11.29
CA ASN A 232 -9.28 13.47 10.77
C ASN A 232 -8.30 12.71 11.66
N GLY A 233 -7.75 13.32 12.70
CA GLY A 233 -6.85 12.67 13.65
C GLY A 233 -7.53 11.52 14.38
N ILE A 234 -6.78 10.43 14.58
CA ILE A 234 -7.21 9.27 15.36
C ILE A 234 -6.22 9.04 16.50
N ASP A 235 -6.72 8.59 17.65
CA ASP A 235 -5.88 8.19 18.78
C ASP A 235 -5.33 6.79 18.53
N ALA A 236 -4.33 6.71 17.67
CA ALA A 236 -3.61 5.49 17.34
C ALA A 236 -2.17 5.84 16.99
N THR A 237 -1.25 4.99 17.39
CA THR A 237 0.17 5.09 17.06
C THR A 237 0.61 3.88 16.26
N LEU A 238 1.40 4.15 15.22
CA LEU A 238 2.07 3.07 14.52
C LEU A 238 3.14 2.47 15.45
N GLY A 239 3.09 1.16 15.64
CA GLY A 239 3.98 0.45 16.57
C GLY A 239 4.66 -0.77 15.95
N GLY A 240 5.44 -1.46 16.79
CA GLY A 240 6.01 -2.76 16.45
C GLY A 240 7.12 -2.73 15.39
N ILE A 241 7.25 -3.85 14.66
CA ILE A 241 8.36 -4.05 13.72
C ILE A 241 8.24 -3.14 12.49
N HIS A 242 7.02 -2.89 12.01
CA HIS A 242 6.79 -2.05 10.83
C HIS A 242 7.24 -0.61 11.08
N HIS A 243 6.92 -0.05 12.26
CA HIS A 243 7.39 1.29 12.66
C HIS A 243 8.91 1.35 12.65
N LYS A 244 9.59 0.38 13.29
CA LYS A 244 11.07 0.35 13.36
C LYS A 244 11.71 0.27 11.98
N VAL A 245 11.18 -0.54 11.09
CA VAL A 245 11.71 -0.70 9.72
C VAL A 245 11.44 0.56 8.90
N LEU A 246 10.24 1.12 8.97
CA LEU A 246 9.89 2.36 8.27
C LEU A 246 10.76 3.53 8.73
N ASP A 247 10.92 3.70 10.05
CA ASP A 247 11.75 4.76 10.64
C ASP A 247 13.21 4.67 10.17
N ALA A 248 13.77 3.46 10.16
CA ALA A 248 15.13 3.23 9.66
C ALA A 248 15.27 3.56 8.16
N VAL A 249 14.30 3.14 7.33
CA VAL A 249 14.25 3.44 5.89
C VAL A 249 14.19 4.94 5.64
N LEU A 250 13.29 5.63 6.32
CA LEU A 250 13.08 7.07 6.11
C LEU A 250 14.22 7.92 6.66
N LYS A 251 14.79 7.60 7.82
CA LYS A 251 15.98 8.27 8.36
C LYS A 251 17.19 8.11 7.45
N HIS A 252 17.35 6.95 6.82
CA HIS A 252 18.41 6.73 5.84
C HIS A 252 18.20 7.55 4.56
N LYS A 253 16.97 7.60 4.05
CA LYS A 253 16.63 8.29 2.79
C LYS A 253 16.50 9.80 2.93
N PHE A 254 15.97 10.29 4.06
CA PHE A 254 15.63 11.70 4.31
C PHE A 254 16.16 12.17 5.68
N PRO A 255 17.48 12.09 5.94
CA PRO A 255 18.02 12.42 7.27
C PRO A 255 17.70 13.86 7.70
N GLU A 256 17.65 14.80 6.76
CA GLU A 256 17.36 16.20 7.00
C GLU A 256 15.97 16.45 7.58
N LYS A 257 14.97 15.65 7.20
CA LYS A 257 13.59 15.81 7.68
C LYS A 257 13.42 15.42 9.15
N PHE A 258 14.30 14.58 9.68
CA PHE A 258 14.29 14.18 11.09
C PHE A 258 15.13 15.12 11.98
N THR A 259 16.03 15.92 11.40
CA THR A 259 16.89 16.84 12.15
C THR A 259 16.16 18.14 12.49
N THR A 260 15.27 18.61 11.62
CA THR A 260 14.51 19.87 11.80
C THR A 260 13.39 19.74 12.83
N ALA A 261 12.80 18.57 13.03
CA ALA A 261 11.77 18.35 14.05
C ALA A 261 12.30 18.60 15.47
N ASN A 262 13.55 18.22 15.75
CA ASN A 262 14.19 18.43 17.07
C ASN A 262 14.62 19.88 17.33
N GLN A 263 14.60 20.76 16.33
CA GLN A 263 15.00 22.17 16.49
C GLN A 263 13.84 23.12 16.74
N GLN A 264 12.62 22.72 16.38
CA GLN A 264 11.42 23.57 16.60
C GLN A 264 10.90 23.53 18.05
N GLU A 265 11.27 22.53 18.85
CA GLU A 265 10.90 22.50 20.28
C GLU A 265 11.77 23.39 21.18
N SER A 266 12.86 24.00 20.69
CA SER A 266 13.80 24.77 21.48
C SER A 266 13.81 26.29 21.26
N SER A 267 12.86 26.83 20.48
CA SER A 267 12.77 28.30 20.28
C SER A 267 11.61 28.89 21.10
N PRO A 268 11.86 29.88 21.95
CA PRO A 268 10.80 30.64 22.60
C PRO A 268 10.01 31.41 21.56
N LEU A 269 8.69 31.43 21.72
CA LEU A 269 7.78 32.21 20.91
C LEU A 269 8.19 33.68 20.86
N ASP A 270 8.70 34.13 19.74
CA ASP A 270 8.88 35.56 19.44
C ASP A 270 7.64 36.01 18.63
N GLU A 271 6.75 36.68 19.36
CA GLU A 271 5.57 37.32 18.79
C GLU A 271 6.01 38.61 18.09
N SER A 272 6.44 38.55 16.84
CA SER A 272 6.34 39.69 15.89
C SER A 272 7.08 39.38 14.60
N GLN A 273 6.37 38.90 13.61
CA GLN A 273 6.62 39.25 12.21
C GLN A 273 5.46 38.75 11.32
N GLU A 274 4.71 39.70 10.75
CA GLU A 274 3.83 39.50 9.60
C GLU A 274 4.66 39.02 8.42
N VAL A 275 4.44 37.77 7.99
CA VAL A 275 5.06 37.22 6.78
C VAL A 275 4.06 37.34 5.64
N GLN A 276 4.39 38.17 4.66
CA GLN A 276 3.69 38.19 3.36
C GLN A 276 3.94 36.86 2.62
N PRO A 277 2.93 36.26 1.97
CA PRO A 277 3.09 35.01 1.24
C PRO A 277 3.79 35.27 -0.10
N SER A 278 5.02 34.76 -0.24
CA SER A 278 5.72 34.65 -1.51
C SER A 278 5.60 33.21 -2.03
N HIS A 279 4.80 33.00 -2.97
CA HIS A 279 4.55 31.96 -3.99
C HIS A 279 3.08 31.59 -4.04
N PRO A 280 2.50 31.46 -5.22
CA PRO A 280 1.11 31.05 -5.37
C PRO A 280 0.94 29.62 -4.87
N PRO A 281 -0.16 29.30 -4.18
CA PRO A 281 -0.45 27.95 -3.72
C PRO A 281 -0.57 27.02 -4.93
N VAL A 282 0.13 25.91 -4.87
CA VAL A 282 -0.11 24.79 -5.78
C VAL A 282 -1.56 24.36 -5.54
N ASP A 283 -2.36 24.50 -6.57
CA ASP A 283 -3.77 24.16 -6.54
C ASP A 283 -3.94 22.65 -6.25
N CYS A 284 -4.26 22.32 -5.03
CA CYS A 284 -4.56 20.96 -4.56
C CYS A 284 -6.05 20.63 -4.70
N SER A 285 -6.80 21.41 -5.48
CA SER A 285 -8.19 21.10 -5.81
C SER A 285 -8.27 20.00 -6.90
N ALA A 286 -7.72 18.81 -6.62
CA ALA A 286 -8.16 17.63 -7.32
C ALA A 286 -9.54 17.29 -6.78
N GLU A 287 -10.56 17.56 -7.55
CA GLU A 287 -11.91 17.08 -7.31
C GLU A 287 -11.85 15.57 -7.03
N VAL A 288 -12.34 15.21 -5.87
CA VAL A 288 -12.59 13.81 -5.49
C VAL A 288 -13.77 13.37 -6.35
N ILE A 289 -13.48 12.72 -7.46
CA ILE A 289 -14.47 12.01 -8.26
C ILE A 289 -14.66 10.61 -7.71
#